data_e4a6094cf2e7941cdd8bcc6f644fe7ba
#
_entry.id   e4a6094cf2e7941cdd8bcc6f644fe7ba
#
_cell.length_a   1.000
_cell.length_b   1.000
_cell.length_c   1.000
_cell.angle_alpha   90.00
_cell.angle_beta   90.00
_cell.angle_gamma   90.00
#
_symmetry.space_group_name_H-M   'P 1'
#
loop_
_entity.id
_entity.type
_entity.pdbx_description
1 polymer ?
#
loop_
_entity_poly.entity_id
_entity_poly.type
_entity_poly.pdbx_seq_one_letter_code
_entity_poly.pdbx_strand_id
1 'polypeptide(L)'
;MTMLKLKKIILDAQIQPRVAISQDVINKYCQAHFDGAEFPPIVVFQDKGKTVLADGWHRYHAAQKAKITEINCDIRVGKIRDAIEFSLSANRTHGLNDSNSDKRRAVMYCINDKEWSQLSARKIAIKCGVSHFFVNAIYKELAEDEPTKEAKVESDSTSEKKNKGEPILVSPVKEKHIFEDDDVVNDIE
;
A
#
# COMPACT_ATOMS: atom_id res chain seq x y z
N MET A 1 2.35 20.16 14.95
CA MET A 1 3.41 19.30 14.40
C MET A 1 4.25 18.81 15.57
N THR A 2 4.62 17.55 15.60
CA THR A 2 5.26 16.93 16.76
C THR A 2 6.59 16.28 16.33
N MET A 3 7.67 16.58 17.07
CA MET A 3 8.96 15.91 16.87
C MET A 3 8.95 14.53 17.50
N LEU A 4 9.30 13.50 16.76
CA LEU A 4 9.44 12.14 17.24
C LEU A 4 10.85 11.60 17.00
N LYS A 5 11.34 10.81 17.97
CA LYS A 5 12.61 10.08 17.80
C LYS A 5 12.44 9.04 16.70
N LEU A 6 13.31 9.03 15.68
CA LEU A 6 13.29 8.08 14.58
C LEU A 6 13.20 6.62 15.06
N LYS A 7 13.94 6.27 16.12
CA LYS A 7 13.93 4.92 16.71
C LYS A 7 12.59 4.45 17.28
N LYS A 8 11.62 5.37 17.49
CA LYS A 8 10.27 5.03 17.96
C LYS A 8 9.30 4.73 16.81
N ILE A 9 9.70 4.99 15.56
CA ILE A 9 8.88 4.81 14.38
C ILE A 9 9.17 3.44 13.78
N ILE A 10 8.14 2.63 13.67
CA ILE A 10 8.20 1.28 13.11
C ILE A 10 8.01 1.38 11.59
N LEU A 11 8.88 0.72 10.85
CA LEU A 11 8.77 0.55 9.39
C LEU A 11 8.14 -0.80 9.13
N ASP A 12 6.90 -0.81 8.64
CA ASP A 12 6.20 -2.02 8.27
C ASP A 12 6.15 -2.13 6.73
N ALA A 13 6.69 -3.23 6.21
CA ALA A 13 6.76 -3.47 4.76
C ALA A 13 5.37 -3.55 4.09
N GLN A 14 4.33 -3.89 4.83
CA GLN A 14 2.95 -3.93 4.32
C GLN A 14 2.40 -2.52 4.06
N ILE A 15 2.88 -1.53 4.82
CA ILE A 15 2.45 -0.13 4.66
C ILE A 15 3.24 0.58 3.56
N GLN A 16 4.43 0.03 3.16
CA GLN A 16 5.28 0.63 2.13
C GLN A 16 4.58 0.60 0.76
N PRO A 17 4.17 1.76 0.21
CA PRO A 17 3.41 1.79 -1.04
C PRO A 17 4.29 1.53 -2.27
N ARG A 18 5.60 1.80 -2.19
CA ARG A 18 6.52 1.70 -3.31
C ARG A 18 7.14 0.33 -3.42
N VAL A 19 7.34 -0.12 -4.66
CA VAL A 19 8.08 -1.36 -4.97
C VAL A 19 9.53 -1.25 -4.52
N ALA A 20 10.12 -0.06 -4.73
CA ALA A 20 11.49 0.23 -4.30
C ALA A 20 11.63 1.66 -3.78
N ILE A 21 12.53 1.85 -2.83
CA ILE A 21 12.93 3.17 -2.32
C ILE A 21 14.15 3.63 -3.11
N SER A 22 14.06 4.80 -3.75
CA SER A 22 15.15 5.36 -4.55
C SER A 22 16.29 5.86 -3.68
N GLN A 23 17.47 5.24 -3.83
CA GLN A 23 18.69 5.65 -3.11
C GLN A 23 19.14 7.06 -3.54
N ASP A 24 18.92 7.44 -4.79
CA ASP A 24 19.27 8.77 -5.28
C ASP A 24 18.44 9.86 -4.60
N VAL A 25 17.15 9.60 -4.39
CA VAL A 25 16.27 10.53 -3.67
C VAL A 25 16.67 10.63 -2.20
N ILE A 26 17.03 9.51 -1.57
CA ILE A 26 17.55 9.51 -0.19
C ILE A 26 18.82 10.35 -0.11
N ASN A 27 19.76 10.20 -1.07
CA ASN A 27 21.00 10.96 -1.10
C ASN A 27 20.75 12.46 -1.27
N LYS A 28 19.84 12.83 -2.18
CA LYS A 28 19.44 14.24 -2.40
C LYS A 28 18.84 14.85 -1.13
N TYR A 29 17.94 14.14 -0.47
CA TYR A 29 17.30 14.62 0.76
C TYR A 29 18.27 14.65 1.94
N CYS A 30 19.21 13.70 2.02
CA CYS A 30 20.27 13.71 3.00
C CYS A 30 21.16 14.96 2.84
N GLN A 31 21.56 15.28 1.60
CA GLN A 31 22.33 16.50 1.32
C GLN A 31 21.52 17.76 1.69
N ALA A 32 20.26 17.81 1.32
CA ALA A 32 19.37 18.93 1.65
C ALA A 32 19.23 19.13 3.18
N HIS A 33 19.26 18.06 3.98
CA HIS A 33 19.32 18.19 5.43
C HIS A 33 20.60 18.88 5.92
N PHE A 34 21.76 18.56 5.33
CA PHE A 34 23.01 19.25 5.67
C PHE A 34 23.01 20.71 5.23
N ASP A 35 22.30 21.03 4.16
CA ASP A 35 22.13 22.40 3.63
C ASP A 35 21.05 23.18 4.42
N GLY A 36 20.47 22.60 5.46
CA GLY A 36 19.49 23.26 6.34
C GLY A 36 18.07 23.32 5.76
N ALA A 37 17.76 22.51 4.74
CA ALA A 37 16.41 22.48 4.17
C ALA A 37 15.38 21.92 5.16
N GLU A 38 14.21 22.56 5.21
CA GLU A 38 13.06 22.08 5.94
C GLU A 38 12.21 21.15 5.07
N PHE A 39 11.81 20.02 5.64
CA PHE A 39 10.95 19.05 4.97
C PHE A 39 9.53 19.07 5.56
N PRO A 40 8.52 18.81 4.73
CA PRO A 40 7.17 18.55 5.24
C PRO A 40 7.19 17.39 6.24
N PRO A 41 6.28 17.37 7.23
CA PRO A 41 6.22 16.30 8.21
C PRO A 41 5.98 14.96 7.54
N ILE A 42 6.56 13.90 8.08
CA ILE A 42 6.18 12.52 7.74
C ILE A 42 4.86 12.19 8.41
N VAL A 43 4.07 11.28 7.81
CA VAL A 43 2.80 10.86 8.40
C VAL A 43 2.98 9.53 9.10
N VAL A 44 2.58 9.48 10.37
CA VAL A 44 2.64 8.27 11.19
C VAL A 44 1.27 7.98 11.79
N PHE A 45 0.97 6.69 11.94
CA PHE A 45 -0.22 6.24 12.66
C PHE A 45 0.16 5.66 14.00
N GLN A 46 -0.64 5.96 15.02
CA GLN A 46 -0.41 5.51 16.38
C GLN A 46 -1.59 4.69 16.90
N ASP A 47 -1.31 3.46 17.33
CA ASP A 47 -2.25 2.56 18.00
C ASP A 47 -1.55 1.84 19.15
N LYS A 48 -2.17 1.86 20.34
CA LYS A 48 -1.70 1.14 21.55
C LYS A 48 -0.19 1.33 21.83
N GLY A 49 0.31 2.55 21.66
CA GLY A 49 1.72 2.89 21.92
C GLY A 49 2.70 2.51 20.81
N LYS A 50 2.25 1.84 19.74
CA LYS A 50 3.03 1.59 18.52
C LYS A 50 2.84 2.74 17.55
N THR A 51 3.92 3.19 16.93
CA THR A 51 3.91 4.27 15.93
C THR A 51 4.48 3.73 14.65
N VAL A 52 3.67 3.68 13.58
CA VAL A 52 4.05 3.12 12.27
C VAL A 52 4.11 4.23 11.21
N LEU A 53 5.08 4.15 10.30
CA LEU A 53 5.24 5.09 9.20
C LEU A 53 4.24 4.79 8.08
N ALA A 54 3.43 5.79 7.70
CA ALA A 54 2.48 5.69 6.60
C ALA A 54 2.93 6.45 5.34
N ASP A 55 3.55 7.63 5.50
CA ASP A 55 4.11 8.41 4.38
C ASP A 55 5.41 9.11 4.77
N GLY A 56 6.25 9.37 3.76
CA GLY A 56 7.53 10.05 3.92
C GLY A 56 8.71 9.09 4.07
N TRP A 57 8.65 7.90 3.49
CA TRP A 57 9.71 6.89 3.54
C TRP A 57 11.09 7.43 3.12
N HIS A 58 11.17 8.18 2.02
CA HIS A 58 12.44 8.80 1.59
C HIS A 58 12.96 9.82 2.61
N ARG A 59 12.05 10.64 3.18
CA ARG A 59 12.40 11.62 4.22
C ARG A 59 12.91 10.95 5.48
N TYR A 60 12.26 9.86 5.91
CA TYR A 60 12.68 9.07 7.05
C TYR A 60 14.09 8.47 6.83
N HIS A 61 14.32 7.81 5.71
CA HIS A 61 15.63 7.20 5.40
C HIS A 61 16.72 8.26 5.20
N ALA A 62 16.39 9.40 4.63
CA ALA A 62 17.34 10.52 4.51
C ALA A 62 17.72 11.09 5.87
N ALA A 63 16.76 11.29 6.78
CA ALA A 63 17.03 11.74 8.14
C ALA A 63 17.87 10.71 8.90
N GLN A 64 17.61 9.41 8.75
CA GLN A 64 18.41 8.34 9.33
C GLN A 64 19.84 8.37 8.80
N LYS A 65 20.02 8.54 7.48
CA LYS A 65 21.34 8.66 6.84
C LYS A 65 22.11 9.90 7.29
N ALA A 66 21.41 11.02 7.47
CA ALA A 66 21.96 12.27 7.98
C ALA A 66 22.22 12.24 9.50
N LYS A 67 21.97 11.10 10.18
CA LYS A 67 22.12 10.91 11.63
C LYS A 67 21.25 11.87 12.46
N ILE A 68 20.14 12.31 11.91
CA ILE A 68 19.13 13.10 12.62
C ILE A 68 18.42 12.18 13.61
N THR A 69 18.23 12.64 14.84
CA THR A 69 17.64 11.81 15.91
C THR A 69 16.14 11.95 16.02
N GLU A 70 15.59 13.09 15.58
CA GLU A 70 14.17 13.42 15.68
C GLU A 70 13.67 14.00 14.36
N ILE A 71 12.45 13.66 13.97
CA ILE A 71 11.83 14.10 12.72
C ILE A 71 10.44 14.67 13.01
N ASN A 72 10.06 15.67 12.19
CA ASN A 72 8.74 16.29 12.29
C ASN A 72 7.67 15.33 11.75
N CYS A 73 6.61 15.10 12.54
CA CYS A 73 5.56 14.13 12.27
C CYS A 73 4.16 14.75 12.32
N ASP A 74 3.32 14.34 11.39
CA ASP A 74 1.86 14.40 11.48
C ASP A 74 1.37 13.08 12.08
N ILE A 75 0.96 13.12 13.36
CA ILE A 75 0.53 11.92 14.10
C ILE A 75 -0.97 11.74 13.95
N ARG A 76 -1.38 10.59 13.43
CA ARG A 76 -2.78 10.19 13.32
C ARG A 76 -3.05 8.99 14.21
N VAL A 77 -4.22 8.98 14.84
CA VAL A 77 -4.69 7.83 15.62
C VAL A 77 -5.37 6.85 14.67
N GLY A 78 -4.94 5.59 14.71
CA GLY A 78 -5.51 4.54 13.87
C GLY A 78 -4.65 3.29 13.86
N LYS A 79 -5.24 2.18 13.43
CA LYS A 79 -4.61 0.86 13.34
C LYS A 79 -3.68 0.78 12.11
N ILE A 80 -2.91 -0.31 12.02
CA ILE A 80 -2.08 -0.63 10.84
C ILE A 80 -2.91 -0.57 9.55
N ARG A 81 -4.17 -1.06 9.56
CA ARG A 81 -5.05 -1.02 8.40
C ARG A 81 -5.35 0.41 7.92
N ASP A 82 -5.55 1.34 8.85
CA ASP A 82 -5.77 2.75 8.52
C ASP A 82 -4.50 3.38 7.92
N ALA A 83 -3.33 2.99 8.43
CA ALA A 83 -2.04 3.40 7.87
C ALA A 83 -1.84 2.87 6.45
N ILE A 84 -2.18 1.61 6.18
CA ILE A 84 -2.14 1.02 4.84
C ILE A 84 -3.09 1.76 3.90
N GLU A 85 -4.35 1.94 4.30
CA GLU A 85 -5.33 2.66 3.49
C GLU A 85 -4.86 4.08 3.13
N PHE A 86 -4.31 4.78 4.10
CA PHE A 86 -3.72 6.09 3.89
C PHE A 86 -2.55 6.04 2.89
N SER A 87 -1.63 5.08 3.05
CA SER A 87 -0.44 4.95 2.21
C SER A 87 -0.76 4.69 0.74
N LEU A 88 -1.83 3.95 0.44
CA LEU A 88 -2.29 3.68 -0.93
C LEU A 88 -2.68 4.96 -1.70
N SER A 89 -3.05 6.02 -0.99
CA SER A 89 -3.50 7.28 -1.59
C SER A 89 -2.58 8.48 -1.32
N ALA A 90 -1.60 8.35 -0.43
CA ALA A 90 -0.80 9.47 0.08
C ALA A 90 0.00 10.24 -0.99
N ASN A 91 0.49 9.54 -2.02
CA ASN A 91 1.32 10.14 -3.07
C ASN A 91 0.55 10.89 -4.17
N ARG A 92 -0.78 11.03 -4.04
CA ARG A 92 -1.64 11.63 -5.09
C ARG A 92 -1.45 13.13 -5.27
N THR A 93 -1.13 13.84 -4.20
CA THR A 93 -1.14 15.31 -4.16
C THR A 93 0.24 15.92 -4.02
N HIS A 94 1.18 15.23 -3.39
CA HIS A 94 2.51 15.78 -3.11
C HIS A 94 3.58 14.68 -3.15
N GLY A 95 4.70 14.94 -3.81
CA GLY A 95 5.88 14.08 -3.78
C GLY A 95 6.30 13.52 -5.14
N LEU A 96 7.10 12.46 -5.11
CA LEU A 96 7.52 11.73 -6.30
C LEU A 96 6.31 10.98 -6.89
N ASN A 97 6.09 11.12 -8.19
CA ASN A 97 5.05 10.39 -8.89
C ASN A 97 5.22 8.88 -8.71
N ASP A 98 4.12 8.19 -8.50
CA ASP A 98 4.12 6.73 -8.44
C ASP A 98 4.41 6.14 -9.83
N SER A 99 5.33 5.18 -9.88
CA SER A 99 5.57 4.39 -11.06
C SER A 99 4.35 3.50 -11.39
N ASN A 100 4.28 2.98 -12.61
CA ASN A 100 3.23 2.00 -12.95
C ASN A 100 3.33 0.74 -12.08
N SER A 101 4.54 0.35 -11.67
CA SER A 101 4.76 -0.76 -10.75
C SER A 101 4.21 -0.48 -9.35
N ASP A 102 4.38 0.75 -8.82
CA ASP A 102 3.81 1.15 -7.54
C ASP A 102 2.28 1.13 -7.59
N LYS A 103 1.69 1.69 -8.66
CA LYS A 103 0.24 1.67 -8.89
C LYS A 103 -0.31 0.24 -8.98
N ARG A 104 0.39 -0.64 -9.70
CA ARG A 104 0.03 -2.06 -9.80
C ARG A 104 0.09 -2.73 -8.43
N ARG A 105 1.15 -2.50 -7.65
CA ARG A 105 1.27 -3.04 -6.29
C ARG A 105 0.11 -2.60 -5.41
N ALA A 106 -0.27 -1.32 -5.43
CA ALA A 106 -1.41 -0.81 -4.66
C ALA A 106 -2.73 -1.49 -5.05
N VAL A 107 -2.99 -1.67 -6.35
CA VAL A 107 -4.19 -2.37 -6.84
C VAL A 107 -4.16 -3.85 -6.45
N MET A 108 -3.03 -4.53 -6.62
CA MET A 108 -2.87 -5.94 -6.21
C MET A 108 -3.08 -6.13 -4.72
N TYR A 109 -2.62 -5.18 -3.89
CA TYR A 109 -2.90 -5.21 -2.46
C TYR A 109 -4.42 -5.20 -2.18
N CYS A 110 -5.17 -4.33 -2.85
CA CYS A 110 -6.63 -4.27 -2.70
C CYS A 110 -7.33 -5.54 -3.21
N ILE A 111 -6.87 -6.12 -4.33
CA ILE A 111 -7.45 -7.34 -4.90
C ILE A 111 -7.22 -8.55 -3.97
N ASN A 112 -6.08 -8.62 -3.29
CA ASN A 112 -5.74 -9.73 -2.39
C ASN A 112 -6.27 -9.54 -0.95
N ASP A 113 -6.76 -8.37 -0.60
CA ASP A 113 -7.34 -8.12 0.72
C ASP A 113 -8.76 -8.67 0.82
N LYS A 114 -9.08 -9.34 1.93
CA LYS A 114 -10.39 -10.03 2.14
C LYS A 114 -11.61 -9.13 2.00
N GLU A 115 -11.52 -7.88 2.46
CA GLU A 115 -12.63 -6.93 2.44
C GLU A 115 -12.59 -6.08 1.17
N TRP A 116 -11.40 -5.61 0.78
CA TRP A 116 -11.28 -4.71 -0.35
C TRP A 116 -11.42 -5.41 -1.70
N SER A 117 -11.16 -6.73 -1.78
CA SER A 117 -11.46 -7.55 -2.97
C SER A 117 -12.95 -7.55 -3.34
N GLN A 118 -13.84 -7.30 -2.37
CA GLN A 118 -15.29 -7.20 -2.61
C GLN A 118 -15.72 -5.83 -3.17
N LEU A 119 -14.79 -4.89 -3.29
CA LEU A 119 -15.08 -3.57 -3.84
C LEU A 119 -15.13 -3.63 -5.37
N SER A 120 -16.00 -2.79 -5.96
CA SER A 120 -15.98 -2.61 -7.42
C SER A 120 -14.65 -2.02 -7.89
N ALA A 121 -14.27 -2.28 -9.15
CA ALA A 121 -13.08 -1.72 -9.78
C ALA A 121 -12.99 -0.18 -9.65
N ARG A 122 -14.13 0.52 -9.68
CA ARG A 122 -14.20 1.97 -9.44
C ARG A 122 -13.81 2.36 -8.02
N LYS A 123 -14.27 1.61 -7.01
CA LYS A 123 -13.94 1.87 -5.60
C LYS A 123 -12.47 1.58 -5.33
N ILE A 124 -11.92 0.50 -5.89
CA ILE A 124 -10.49 0.18 -5.82
C ILE A 124 -9.67 1.28 -6.50
N ALA A 125 -10.08 1.73 -7.68
CA ALA A 125 -9.42 2.82 -8.39
C ALA A 125 -9.35 4.11 -7.57
N ILE A 126 -10.46 4.49 -6.91
CA ILE A 126 -10.50 5.63 -6.00
C ILE A 126 -9.54 5.43 -4.83
N LYS A 127 -9.54 4.28 -4.19
CA LYS A 127 -8.68 3.94 -3.05
C LYS A 127 -7.18 4.01 -3.43
N CYS A 128 -6.81 3.46 -4.58
CA CYS A 128 -5.42 3.43 -5.07
C CYS A 128 -4.99 4.67 -5.86
N GLY A 129 -5.89 5.61 -6.15
CA GLY A 129 -5.55 6.79 -6.91
C GLY A 129 -5.24 6.56 -8.38
N VAL A 130 -5.83 5.54 -8.97
CA VAL A 130 -5.65 5.16 -10.37
C VAL A 130 -6.94 5.27 -11.16
N SER A 131 -6.89 5.12 -12.49
CA SER A 131 -8.10 5.02 -13.30
C SER A 131 -8.75 3.64 -13.14
N HIS A 132 -10.07 3.56 -13.28
CA HIS A 132 -10.77 2.27 -13.25
C HIS A 132 -10.38 1.37 -14.44
N PHE A 133 -9.96 1.96 -15.57
CA PHE A 133 -9.42 1.22 -16.71
C PHE A 133 -8.12 0.49 -16.34
N PHE A 134 -7.26 1.11 -15.53
CA PHE A 134 -6.04 0.48 -15.05
C PHE A 134 -6.35 -0.74 -14.16
N VAL A 135 -7.35 -0.63 -13.28
CA VAL A 135 -7.79 -1.76 -12.44
C VAL A 135 -8.37 -2.89 -13.30
N ASN A 136 -9.23 -2.56 -14.28
CA ASN A 136 -9.81 -3.56 -15.19
C ASN A 136 -8.77 -4.25 -16.06
N ALA A 137 -7.70 -3.54 -16.49
CA ALA A 137 -6.60 -4.15 -17.21
C ALA A 137 -5.87 -5.21 -16.36
N ILE A 138 -5.67 -4.92 -15.06
CA ILE A 138 -5.07 -5.89 -14.14
C ILE A 138 -5.98 -7.10 -13.93
N TYR A 139 -7.29 -6.91 -13.77
CA TYR A 139 -8.23 -8.04 -13.68
C TYR A 139 -8.21 -8.92 -14.92
N LYS A 140 -8.11 -8.30 -16.12
CA LYS A 140 -8.02 -9.04 -17.37
C LYS A 140 -6.74 -9.88 -17.45
N GLU A 141 -5.60 -9.30 -17.12
CA GLU A 141 -4.32 -10.02 -17.05
C GLU A 141 -4.39 -11.22 -16.10
N LEU A 142 -4.94 -11.03 -14.89
CA LEU A 142 -5.07 -12.10 -13.90
C LEU A 142 -5.99 -13.23 -14.36
N ALA A 143 -7.04 -12.92 -15.15
CA ALA A 143 -7.93 -13.91 -15.71
C ALA A 143 -7.28 -14.69 -16.87
N GLU A 144 -6.34 -14.09 -17.61
CA GLU A 144 -5.60 -14.72 -18.69
C GLU A 144 -4.46 -15.62 -18.16
N ASP A 145 -3.91 -15.31 -16.98
CA ASP A 145 -2.85 -16.09 -16.33
C ASP A 145 -3.39 -17.35 -15.60
N GLU A 146 -4.71 -17.49 -15.41
CA GLU A 146 -5.28 -18.74 -14.88
C GLU A 146 -5.35 -19.79 -15.99
N PRO A 147 -4.72 -20.98 -15.83
CA PRO A 147 -4.78 -22.05 -16.85
C PRO A 147 -6.23 -22.51 -17.02
N THR A 148 -6.76 -22.28 -18.20
CA THR A 148 -8.08 -22.68 -18.67
C THR A 148 -8.27 -24.18 -18.43
N LYS A 149 -9.03 -24.57 -17.41
CA LYS A 149 -9.63 -25.91 -17.38
C LYS A 149 -10.70 -25.93 -18.43
N GLU A 150 -10.40 -26.66 -19.51
CA GLU A 150 -11.29 -26.92 -20.62
C GLU A 150 -12.65 -27.44 -20.15
N ALA A 151 -13.70 -26.71 -20.46
CA ALA A 151 -15.04 -27.29 -20.57
C ALA A 151 -15.52 -27.03 -21.99
N LYS A 152 -15.40 -28.10 -22.82
CA LYS A 152 -16.16 -28.23 -24.05
C LYS A 152 -17.65 -28.19 -23.71
N VAL A 153 -18.37 -27.24 -24.29
CA VAL A 153 -19.79 -27.42 -24.61
C VAL A 153 -20.05 -26.78 -25.98
N GLU A 154 -20.62 -27.58 -26.82
CA GLU A 154 -20.96 -27.32 -28.20
C GLU A 154 -21.99 -26.20 -28.41
N SER A 155 -21.93 -25.62 -29.58
CA SER A 155 -22.77 -24.59 -30.18
C SER A 155 -24.28 -24.82 -30.02
N ASP A 156 -25.03 -23.76 -29.73
CA ASP A 156 -26.10 -23.36 -30.70
C ASP A 156 -26.45 -21.86 -30.52
N SER A 157 -26.79 -21.26 -31.66
CA SER A 157 -27.05 -19.86 -31.87
C SER A 157 -28.38 -19.40 -31.27
N THR A 158 -28.44 -18.21 -30.66
CA THR A 158 -29.35 -17.11 -31.05
C THR A 158 -29.12 -15.87 -30.20
N SER A 159 -29.16 -14.73 -30.86
CA SER A 159 -29.03 -13.37 -30.38
C SER A 159 -30.01 -12.99 -29.25
N GLU A 160 -29.53 -12.26 -28.25
CA GLU A 160 -30.19 -10.99 -27.82
C GLU A 160 -29.34 -10.22 -26.80
N LYS A 161 -29.22 -8.93 -27.04
CA LYS A 161 -28.53 -7.93 -26.22
C LYS A 161 -29.26 -7.72 -24.90
N LYS A 162 -28.54 -7.81 -23.75
CA LYS A 162 -28.79 -6.93 -22.59
C LYS A 162 -27.56 -6.86 -21.69
N ASN A 163 -27.04 -5.65 -21.62
CA ASN A 163 -25.92 -5.21 -20.81
C ASN A 163 -26.33 -5.14 -19.32
N LYS A 164 -25.81 -6.02 -18.47
CA LYS A 164 -25.70 -5.79 -17.01
C LYS A 164 -24.43 -6.48 -16.54
N GLY A 165 -23.38 -5.66 -16.25
CA GLY A 165 -22.15 -6.16 -15.70
C GLY A 165 -22.33 -6.67 -14.29
N GLU A 166 -22.26 -7.98 -14.12
CA GLU A 166 -22.09 -8.64 -12.84
C GLU A 166 -20.61 -8.68 -12.47
N PRO A 167 -20.25 -8.58 -11.17
CA PRO A 167 -18.86 -8.65 -10.75
C PRO A 167 -18.31 -10.06 -10.93
N ILE A 168 -17.19 -10.19 -11.62
CA ILE A 168 -16.45 -11.44 -11.74
C ILE A 168 -15.84 -11.74 -10.38
N LEU A 169 -16.29 -12.82 -9.76
CA LEU A 169 -15.76 -13.35 -8.51
C LEU A 169 -14.47 -14.10 -8.83
N VAL A 170 -13.32 -13.46 -8.62
CA VAL A 170 -12.03 -14.14 -8.70
C VAL A 170 -11.72 -14.68 -7.32
N SER A 171 -11.60 -16.00 -7.21
CA SER A 171 -11.23 -16.69 -5.96
C SER A 171 -9.81 -16.28 -5.53
N PRO A 172 -9.58 -16.03 -4.23
CA PRO A 172 -8.27 -15.58 -3.75
C PRO A 172 -7.23 -16.69 -3.88
N VAL A 173 -6.08 -16.34 -4.45
CA VAL A 173 -4.88 -17.18 -4.45
C VAL A 173 -4.45 -17.40 -3.00
N LYS A 174 -4.39 -18.66 -2.60
CA LYS A 174 -3.97 -19.08 -1.27
C LYS A 174 -2.46 -18.94 -1.14
N GLU A 175 -1.97 -17.85 -0.60
CA GLU A 175 -0.68 -17.84 0.10
C GLU A 175 -0.93 -17.95 1.61
N LYS A 176 -0.40 -19.00 2.18
CA LYS A 176 -0.41 -19.26 3.62
C LYS A 176 0.54 -18.26 4.29
N HIS A 177 0.01 -17.23 4.93
CA HIS A 177 0.73 -16.57 6.00
C HIS A 177 0.21 -17.08 7.33
N ILE A 178 1.04 -17.87 7.97
CA ILE A 178 0.87 -18.33 9.34
C ILE A 178 1.26 -17.13 10.23
N PHE A 179 0.29 -16.53 10.88
CA PHE A 179 0.54 -15.71 12.05
C PHE A 179 0.42 -16.63 13.26
N GLU A 180 1.54 -16.96 13.86
CA GLU A 180 1.57 -17.51 15.19
C GLU A 180 1.43 -16.34 16.17
N ASP A 181 0.35 -16.38 16.95
CA ASP A 181 0.17 -15.54 18.13
C ASP A 181 1.08 -16.08 19.22
N ASP A 182 2.26 -15.51 19.39
CA ASP A 182 3.08 -15.75 20.58
C ASP A 182 2.66 -14.79 21.71
N ASP A 183 1.67 -15.23 22.47
CA ASP A 183 1.46 -14.79 23.84
C ASP A 183 2.61 -15.36 24.70
N VAL A 184 3.69 -14.60 24.84
CA VAL A 184 4.68 -14.88 25.88
C VAL A 184 4.39 -14.00 27.09
N VAL A 185 3.64 -14.57 27.98
CA VAL A 185 3.62 -14.21 29.41
C VAL A 185 5.01 -14.49 29.96
N ASN A 186 5.70 -13.49 30.45
CA ASN A 186 6.82 -13.66 31.35
C ASN A 186 6.55 -12.89 32.64
N ASP A 187 6.00 -13.64 33.61
CA ASP A 187 6.23 -13.44 35.02
C ASP A 187 7.70 -13.76 35.33
N ILE A 188 8.43 -12.82 35.92
CA ILE A 188 9.56 -13.14 36.83
C ILE A 188 9.75 -11.95 37.78
N GLU A 189 9.56 -12.24 39.01
CA GLU A 189 10.13 -11.75 40.30
C GLU A 189 10.91 -10.43 40.30
#